data_588c99c4bc91942259c1df4bd683d3a3
#
_entry.id   588c99c4bc91942259c1df4bd683d3a3
#
_cell.length_a   1.000
_cell.length_b   1.000
_cell.length_c   1.000
_cell.angle_alpha   90.00
_cell.angle_beta   90.00
_cell.angle_gamma   90.00
#
_symmetry.space_group_name_H-M   'P 1'
#
loop_
_entity.id
_entity.type
_entity.pdbx_description
1 polymer ?
#
loop_
_entity_poly.entity_id
_entity_poly.type
_entity_poly.pdbx_seq_one_letter_code
_entity_poly.pdbx_strand_id
1 'polypeptide(L)'
;KEYRRQRQMCIRDRSTFAILFYLNTSKKKKSGNCPIMGRISVDGKSSAFSTGLELSPEKWDAKQGIATGKSKEETNINKQIENYRAELVRHYKTLLENKSYITAEILKNAIKGIDVKQNSLIQEFAALVEEKRQSVGILIVRTTYVHLCRSYQHLKEFLQYKYGVTDIPFTQVDFDFIESYVYYLKINLQMGASTTNNTIKPLRRVVMRALNKGLMYQDPFFGYRPQRITITRKWLSIDEIERLIQVDMKHESANFIRDMFIFSTFTGLAYVDLKNLRHDNIVRKEDGKQWIVLSRQKTGSTSYIPLLDIPLRLIEKYWDTAFAGFGGKVFRLCTIENADIQLKKIAKAAKIDKRLTYHMARHSYATLCLSMGVPIETIS
;
A
#
# COMPACT_ATOMS: atom_id res chain seq x y z
N LYS A 1 31.37 -0.09 22.10
CA LYS A 1 30.36 -1.13 21.70
C LYS A 1 29.58 -0.75 20.42
N GLU A 2 29.35 0.54 20.15
CA GLU A 2 28.71 1.02 18.90
C GLU A 2 29.58 0.81 17.67
N TYR A 3 30.87 1.01 17.77
CA TYR A 3 31.81 0.80 16.66
C TYR A 3 31.94 -0.67 16.20
N ARG A 4 31.64 -1.63 17.10
CA ARG A 4 31.54 -3.06 16.76
C ARG A 4 30.23 -3.41 16.05
N ARG A 5 29.12 -2.72 16.35
CA ARG A 5 27.83 -2.90 15.65
C ARG A 5 27.86 -2.35 14.23
N GLN A 6 28.51 -1.20 14.00
CA GLN A 6 28.69 -0.65 12.66
C GLN A 6 29.57 -1.54 11.77
N ARG A 7 30.62 -2.20 12.31
CA ARG A 7 31.41 -3.18 11.55
C ARG A 7 30.64 -4.44 11.17
N GLN A 8 29.67 -4.88 11.96
CA GLN A 8 28.81 -6.02 11.60
C GLN A 8 27.76 -5.66 10.52
N MET A 9 27.39 -4.40 10.35
CA MET A 9 26.53 -3.96 9.26
C MET A 9 27.24 -3.86 7.90
N CYS A 10 28.56 -3.67 7.88
CA CYS A 10 29.34 -3.57 6.64
C CYS A 10 29.90 -4.89 6.08
N ILE A 11 29.68 -6.04 6.75
CA ILE A 11 30.22 -7.36 6.31
C ILE A 11 29.26 -8.11 5.37
N ARG A 12 28.12 -7.54 4.98
CA ARG A 12 27.16 -8.18 4.05
C ARG A 12 27.42 -7.94 2.56
N ASP A 13 28.50 -7.25 2.17
CA ASP A 13 28.77 -6.89 0.77
C ASP A 13 29.51 -7.96 -0.07
N ARG A 14 29.65 -9.20 0.42
CA ARG A 14 30.12 -10.33 -0.40
C ARG A 14 29.19 -11.51 -0.20
N SER A 15 28.15 -11.59 -1.04
CA SER A 15 27.40 -12.83 -1.14
C SER A 15 28.37 -13.97 -1.50
N THR A 16 28.38 -15.01 -0.65
CA THR A 16 29.24 -16.17 -0.87
C THR A 16 28.58 -17.10 -1.88
N PHE A 17 29.16 -17.20 -3.08
CA PHE A 17 28.69 -18.11 -4.12
C PHE A 17 29.71 -19.22 -4.33
N ALA A 18 29.27 -20.48 -4.20
CA ALA A 18 30.11 -21.66 -4.42
C ALA A 18 29.36 -22.74 -5.20
N ILE A 19 30.08 -23.46 -6.05
CA ILE A 19 29.57 -24.59 -6.83
C ILE A 19 30.46 -25.79 -6.55
N LEU A 20 29.86 -26.90 -6.14
CA LEU A 20 30.54 -28.17 -5.88
C LEU A 20 29.87 -29.28 -6.69
N PHE A 21 30.71 -30.10 -7.37
CA PHE A 21 30.25 -31.35 -7.98
C PHE A 21 30.74 -32.53 -7.16
N TYR A 22 29.90 -33.56 -6.99
CA TYR A 22 30.21 -34.75 -6.18
C TYR A 22 29.45 -35.97 -6.70
N LEU A 23 29.99 -37.18 -6.43
CA LEU A 23 29.30 -38.44 -6.70
C LEU A 23 28.30 -38.76 -5.59
N ASN A 24 27.10 -39.13 -5.96
CA ASN A 24 26.13 -39.68 -5.02
C ASN A 24 26.28 -41.22 -4.92
N THR A 25 27.15 -41.63 -4.02
CA THR A 25 27.47 -43.07 -3.81
C THR A 25 26.29 -43.86 -3.24
N SER A 26 25.33 -43.19 -2.58
CA SER A 26 24.11 -43.83 -2.06
C SER A 26 23.17 -44.30 -3.16
N LYS A 27 23.32 -43.81 -4.40
CA LYS A 27 22.51 -44.18 -5.56
C LYS A 27 23.32 -44.92 -6.62
N LYS A 28 24.18 -45.84 -6.20
CA LYS A 28 24.98 -46.68 -7.09
C LYS A 28 24.05 -47.55 -7.95
N LYS A 29 24.22 -47.50 -9.27
CA LYS A 29 23.46 -48.31 -10.24
C LYS A 29 24.03 -49.76 -10.32
N LYS A 30 23.26 -50.66 -10.91
CA LYS A 30 23.70 -52.06 -11.17
C LYS A 30 24.95 -52.11 -12.07
N SER A 31 25.19 -51.07 -12.88
CA SER A 31 26.40 -50.91 -13.70
C SER A 31 27.65 -50.54 -12.93
N GLY A 32 27.55 -50.31 -11.62
CA GLY A 32 28.67 -49.85 -10.79
C GLY A 32 28.86 -48.31 -10.79
N ASN A 33 28.20 -47.58 -11.69
CA ASN A 33 28.30 -46.13 -11.80
C ASN A 33 27.45 -45.43 -10.76
N CYS A 34 27.87 -44.24 -10.33
CA CYS A 34 27.15 -43.35 -9.43
C CYS A 34 26.80 -42.04 -10.17
N PRO A 35 25.62 -41.45 -9.92
CA PRO A 35 25.24 -40.19 -10.52
C PRO A 35 26.08 -39.03 -9.96
N ILE A 36 26.49 -38.13 -10.85
CA ILE A 36 27.18 -36.87 -10.51
C ILE A 36 26.11 -35.82 -10.18
N MET A 37 26.25 -35.25 -9.00
CA MET A 37 25.35 -34.18 -8.49
C MET A 37 26.10 -32.88 -8.40
N GLY A 38 25.41 -31.78 -8.72
CA GLY A 38 25.87 -30.43 -8.43
C GLY A 38 25.22 -29.86 -7.18
N ARG A 39 25.99 -29.15 -6.36
CA ARG A 39 25.51 -28.38 -5.21
C ARG A 39 25.86 -26.91 -5.42
N ILE A 40 24.88 -26.06 -5.34
CA ILE A 40 25.01 -24.61 -5.38
C ILE A 40 24.85 -24.11 -3.96
N SER A 41 25.75 -23.25 -3.49
CA SER A 41 25.65 -22.60 -2.18
C SER A 41 25.68 -21.08 -2.39
N VAL A 42 24.71 -20.40 -1.76
CA VAL A 42 24.60 -18.94 -1.74
C VAL A 42 24.28 -18.51 -0.32
N ASP A 43 25.10 -17.67 0.28
CA ASP A 43 24.93 -17.13 1.63
C ASP A 43 24.61 -18.21 2.70
N GLY A 44 25.37 -19.31 2.65
CA GLY A 44 25.25 -20.43 3.59
C GLY A 44 24.08 -21.38 3.34
N LYS A 45 23.16 -21.06 2.41
CA LYS A 45 22.08 -21.97 1.99
C LYS A 45 22.47 -22.73 0.74
N SER A 46 22.18 -24.03 0.67
CA SER A 46 22.55 -24.85 -0.48
C SER A 46 21.36 -25.57 -1.11
N SER A 47 21.45 -25.78 -2.43
CA SER A 47 20.49 -26.58 -3.19
C SER A 47 21.25 -27.53 -4.13
N ALA A 48 20.82 -28.79 -4.22
CA ALA A 48 21.43 -29.79 -5.08
C ALA A 48 20.60 -30.04 -6.35
N PHE A 49 21.28 -30.37 -7.45
CA PHE A 49 20.67 -30.76 -8.71
C PHE A 49 21.38 -31.96 -9.33
N SER A 50 20.65 -32.72 -10.14
CA SER A 50 21.25 -33.81 -10.93
C SER A 50 21.80 -33.28 -12.23
N THR A 51 23.01 -33.71 -12.60
CA THR A 51 23.62 -33.37 -13.86
C THR A 51 23.20 -34.31 -15.00
N GLY A 52 22.60 -35.45 -14.67
CA GLY A 52 22.33 -36.53 -15.62
C GLY A 52 23.56 -37.36 -15.99
N LEU A 53 24.75 -37.03 -15.46
CA LEU A 53 26.00 -37.70 -15.73
C LEU A 53 26.23 -38.79 -14.65
N GLU A 54 26.96 -39.83 -15.04
CA GLU A 54 27.28 -40.95 -14.17
C GLU A 54 28.75 -41.36 -14.39
N LEU A 55 29.40 -41.81 -13.31
CA LEU A 55 30.79 -42.24 -13.37
C LEU A 55 31.05 -43.28 -12.29
N SER A 56 32.03 -44.18 -12.55
CA SER A 56 32.53 -45.09 -11.52
C SER A 56 33.27 -44.31 -10.43
N PRO A 57 33.06 -44.68 -9.11
CA PRO A 57 33.74 -44.01 -8.00
C PRO A 57 35.27 -44.00 -8.10
N GLU A 58 35.86 -45.02 -8.70
CA GLU A 58 37.31 -45.15 -8.85
C GLU A 58 37.91 -44.09 -9.81
N LYS A 59 37.07 -43.53 -10.67
CA LYS A 59 37.47 -42.52 -11.68
C LYS A 59 37.08 -41.09 -11.28
N TRP A 60 36.82 -40.84 -10.00
CA TRP A 60 36.37 -39.54 -9.51
C TRP A 60 37.33 -38.93 -8.51
N ASP A 61 37.79 -37.70 -8.78
CA ASP A 61 38.50 -36.89 -7.78
C ASP A 61 37.50 -36.08 -6.94
N ALA A 62 37.27 -36.53 -5.69
CA ALA A 62 36.35 -35.87 -4.77
C ALA A 62 36.82 -34.46 -4.32
N LYS A 63 38.14 -34.17 -4.35
CA LYS A 63 38.71 -32.90 -3.94
C LYS A 63 38.50 -31.84 -5.01
N GLN A 64 38.73 -32.21 -6.27
CA GLN A 64 38.59 -31.30 -7.40
C GLN A 64 37.19 -31.31 -8.00
N GLY A 65 36.39 -32.35 -7.72
CA GLY A 65 35.04 -32.50 -8.26
C GLY A 65 35.03 -32.73 -9.77
N ILE A 66 35.97 -33.51 -10.28
CA ILE A 66 36.16 -33.84 -11.70
C ILE A 66 36.45 -35.34 -11.90
N ALA A 67 36.24 -35.82 -13.11
CA ALA A 67 36.61 -37.17 -13.50
C ALA A 67 38.13 -37.29 -13.71
N THR A 68 38.74 -38.34 -13.20
CA THR A 68 40.16 -38.68 -13.39
C THR A 68 40.28 -39.68 -14.52
N GLY A 69 41.07 -39.39 -15.52
CA GLY A 69 41.28 -40.24 -16.67
C GLY A 69 41.42 -39.45 -17.97
N LYS A 70 41.88 -40.14 -19.01
CA LYS A 70 42.12 -39.51 -20.34
C LYS A 70 41.24 -40.10 -21.44
N SER A 71 40.23 -40.92 -21.08
CA SER A 71 39.31 -41.44 -22.09
C SER A 71 38.37 -40.40 -22.61
N LYS A 72 37.74 -40.65 -23.76
CA LYS A 72 36.74 -39.72 -24.37
C LYS A 72 35.57 -39.50 -23.42
N GLU A 73 35.21 -40.48 -22.60
CA GLU A 73 34.09 -40.41 -21.64
C GLU A 73 34.38 -39.42 -20.51
N GLU A 74 35.55 -39.59 -19.81
CA GLU A 74 35.96 -38.68 -18.73
C GLU A 74 36.16 -37.26 -19.22
N THR A 75 36.77 -37.10 -20.41
CA THR A 75 36.95 -35.79 -21.02
C THR A 75 35.60 -35.11 -21.33
N ASN A 76 34.64 -35.86 -21.85
CA ASN A 76 33.31 -35.34 -22.13
C ASN A 76 32.55 -34.96 -20.82
N ILE A 77 32.66 -35.79 -19.77
CA ILE A 77 32.06 -35.50 -18.45
C ILE A 77 32.66 -34.21 -17.88
N ASN A 78 33.95 -34.04 -17.91
CA ASN A 78 34.63 -32.84 -17.43
C ASN A 78 34.22 -31.58 -18.24
N LYS A 79 34.09 -31.69 -19.55
CA LYS A 79 33.56 -30.62 -20.40
C LYS A 79 32.13 -30.23 -20.03
N GLN A 80 31.27 -31.19 -19.74
CA GLN A 80 29.87 -30.92 -19.31
C GLN A 80 29.85 -30.30 -17.93
N ILE A 81 30.67 -30.72 -16.97
CA ILE A 81 30.80 -30.10 -15.65
C ILE A 81 31.22 -28.63 -15.78
N GLU A 82 32.20 -28.34 -16.64
CA GLU A 82 32.63 -26.95 -16.90
C GLU A 82 31.54 -26.12 -17.59
N ASN A 83 30.74 -26.70 -18.48
CA ASN A 83 29.57 -26.02 -19.06
C ASN A 83 28.56 -25.63 -18.00
N TYR A 84 28.21 -26.56 -17.08
CA TYR A 84 27.31 -26.27 -15.94
C TYR A 84 27.89 -25.18 -15.05
N ARG A 85 29.20 -25.20 -14.77
CA ARG A 85 29.89 -24.18 -13.98
C ARG A 85 29.80 -22.81 -14.64
N ALA A 86 30.13 -22.73 -15.92
CA ALA A 86 30.09 -21.49 -16.71
C ALA A 86 28.65 -20.92 -16.78
N GLU A 87 27.66 -21.77 -17.00
CA GLU A 87 26.26 -21.37 -17.07
C GLU A 87 25.75 -20.84 -15.72
N LEU A 88 26.08 -21.49 -14.62
CA LEU A 88 25.76 -21.03 -13.25
C LEU A 88 26.39 -19.66 -12.96
N VAL A 89 27.67 -19.50 -13.31
CA VAL A 89 28.37 -18.21 -13.11
C VAL A 89 27.74 -17.11 -13.97
N ARG A 90 27.34 -17.42 -15.19
CA ARG A 90 26.64 -16.47 -16.07
C ARG A 90 25.32 -16.03 -15.46
N HIS A 91 24.46 -16.97 -15.03
CA HIS A 91 23.18 -16.66 -14.39
C HIS A 91 23.37 -15.86 -13.10
N TYR A 92 24.36 -16.23 -12.28
CA TYR A 92 24.68 -15.49 -11.07
C TYR A 92 25.06 -14.04 -11.35
N LYS A 93 25.94 -13.79 -12.36
CA LYS A 93 26.32 -12.44 -12.77
C LYS A 93 25.13 -11.63 -13.29
N THR A 94 24.31 -12.21 -14.16
CA THR A 94 23.10 -11.55 -14.70
C THR A 94 22.14 -11.15 -13.57
N LEU A 95 21.95 -12.01 -12.56
CA LEU A 95 21.10 -11.70 -11.42
C LEU A 95 21.72 -10.59 -10.54
N LEU A 96 23.04 -10.56 -10.37
CA LEU A 96 23.74 -9.48 -9.67
C LEU A 96 23.58 -8.13 -10.39
N GLU A 97 23.80 -8.10 -11.71
CA GLU A 97 23.66 -6.89 -12.54
C GLU A 97 22.24 -6.32 -12.47
N ASN A 98 21.23 -7.20 -12.44
CA ASN A 98 19.82 -6.81 -12.30
C ASN A 98 19.43 -6.48 -10.86
N LYS A 99 20.36 -6.46 -9.90
CA LYS A 99 20.09 -6.27 -8.47
C LYS A 99 18.96 -7.17 -7.95
N SER A 100 18.90 -8.38 -8.47
CA SER A 100 17.91 -9.38 -8.08
C SER A 100 18.34 -10.13 -6.83
N TYR A 101 17.37 -10.60 -6.05
CA TYR A 101 17.67 -11.48 -4.93
C TYR A 101 18.12 -12.85 -5.45
N ILE A 102 19.29 -13.31 -4.99
CA ILE A 102 19.91 -14.54 -5.49
C ILE A 102 19.82 -15.64 -4.42
N THR A 103 19.29 -16.80 -4.78
CA THR A 103 19.33 -18.02 -3.95
C THR A 103 19.88 -19.20 -4.73
N ALA A 104 20.37 -20.20 -4.02
CA ALA A 104 20.80 -21.46 -4.62
C ALA A 104 19.67 -22.15 -5.41
N GLU A 105 18.41 -21.96 -5.01
CA GLU A 105 17.26 -22.54 -5.69
C GLU A 105 16.90 -21.82 -6.99
N ILE A 106 17.03 -20.50 -7.02
CA ILE A 106 16.89 -19.71 -8.25
C ILE A 106 17.89 -20.16 -9.31
N LEU A 107 19.15 -20.28 -8.94
CA LEU A 107 20.21 -20.71 -9.85
C LEU A 107 20.00 -22.15 -10.33
N LYS A 108 19.53 -23.06 -9.45
CA LYS A 108 19.17 -24.41 -9.82
C LYS A 108 18.02 -24.46 -10.84
N ASN A 109 17.01 -23.64 -10.67
CA ASN A 109 15.87 -23.57 -11.58
C ASN A 109 16.25 -22.98 -12.93
N ALA A 110 17.12 -21.97 -12.93
CA ALA A 110 17.65 -21.37 -14.15
C ALA A 110 18.38 -22.40 -15.04
N ILE A 111 19.23 -23.28 -14.46
CA ILE A 111 19.89 -24.37 -15.22
C ILE A 111 18.89 -25.36 -15.80
N LYS A 112 17.80 -25.65 -15.08
CA LYS A 112 16.78 -26.59 -15.55
C LYS A 112 15.89 -26.03 -16.66
N GLY A 113 16.12 -24.79 -17.12
CA GLY A 113 15.24 -24.11 -18.06
C GLY A 113 13.82 -23.92 -17.53
N ILE A 114 13.64 -24.12 -16.22
CA ILE A 114 12.40 -23.83 -15.56
C ILE A 114 12.41 -22.31 -15.39
N ASP A 115 11.74 -21.63 -16.29
CA ASP A 115 11.42 -20.21 -16.14
C ASP A 115 10.47 -20.12 -14.92
N VAL A 116 11.10 -20.06 -13.74
CA VAL A 116 10.37 -19.79 -12.53
C VAL A 116 9.95 -18.34 -12.67
N LYS A 117 8.77 -18.10 -13.22
CA LYS A 117 8.03 -16.89 -12.90
C LYS A 117 7.94 -16.88 -11.37
N GLN A 118 8.99 -16.39 -10.74
CA GLN A 118 8.97 -16.20 -9.30
C GLN A 118 7.89 -15.17 -9.05
N ASN A 119 6.76 -15.64 -8.55
CA ASN A 119 5.78 -14.78 -7.94
C ASN A 119 6.47 -14.14 -6.72
N SER A 120 7.21 -13.08 -6.99
CA SER A 120 7.93 -12.28 -6.00
C SER A 120 7.02 -11.21 -5.44
N LEU A 121 7.41 -10.63 -4.33
CA LEU A 121 6.61 -9.64 -3.61
C LEU A 121 6.24 -8.44 -4.49
N ILE A 122 7.21 -7.85 -5.18
CA ILE A 122 6.99 -6.67 -6.03
C ILE A 122 6.20 -7.03 -7.29
N GLN A 123 6.41 -8.20 -7.89
CA GLN A 123 5.62 -8.66 -9.03
C GLN A 123 4.14 -8.84 -8.67
N GLU A 124 3.83 -9.50 -7.55
CA GLU A 124 2.44 -9.67 -7.09
C GLU A 124 1.80 -8.33 -6.69
N PHE A 125 2.58 -7.41 -6.11
CA PHE A 125 2.07 -6.08 -5.82
C PHE A 125 1.82 -5.28 -7.10
N ALA A 126 2.71 -5.35 -8.10
CA ALA A 126 2.51 -4.72 -9.40
C ALA A 126 1.25 -5.25 -10.11
N ALA A 127 1.03 -6.57 -10.05
CA ALA A 127 -0.20 -7.18 -10.58
C ALA A 127 -1.46 -6.65 -9.88
N LEU A 128 -1.43 -6.45 -8.54
CA LEU A 128 -2.52 -5.81 -7.81
C LEU A 128 -2.73 -4.35 -8.24
N VAL A 129 -1.65 -3.58 -8.43
CA VAL A 129 -1.73 -2.18 -8.87
C VAL A 129 -2.37 -2.10 -10.25
N GLU A 130 -1.98 -2.97 -11.20
CA GLU A 130 -2.54 -2.99 -12.54
C GLU A 130 -4.01 -3.41 -12.55
N GLU A 131 -4.40 -4.43 -11.78
CA GLU A 131 -5.81 -4.82 -11.59
C GLU A 131 -6.65 -3.64 -11.10
N LYS A 132 -6.13 -2.90 -10.11
CA LYS A 132 -6.84 -1.74 -9.56
C LYS A 132 -6.82 -0.54 -10.50
N ARG A 133 -5.84 -0.39 -11.37
CA ARG A 133 -5.81 0.64 -12.42
C ARG A 133 -7.02 0.50 -13.35
N GLN A 134 -7.31 -0.73 -13.78
CA GLN A 134 -8.45 -1.04 -14.64
C GLN A 134 -9.81 -0.84 -13.95
N SER A 135 -9.82 -0.87 -12.61
CA SER A 135 -11.04 -0.71 -11.80
C SER A 135 -11.35 0.75 -11.44
N VAL A 136 -10.48 1.71 -11.81
CA VAL A 136 -10.67 3.14 -11.48
C VAL A 136 -11.88 3.71 -12.23
N GLY A 137 -12.75 4.40 -11.50
CA GLY A 137 -13.98 4.97 -12.04
C GLY A 137 -15.17 4.01 -12.08
N ILE A 138 -14.94 2.69 -11.93
CA ILE A 138 -15.99 1.66 -11.90
C ILE A 138 -16.17 1.14 -10.48
N LEU A 139 -15.11 0.54 -9.89
CA LEU A 139 -15.16 -0.10 -8.57
C LEU A 139 -14.44 0.70 -7.50
N ILE A 140 -13.46 1.50 -7.87
CA ILE A 140 -12.67 2.32 -6.94
C ILE A 140 -12.52 3.75 -7.45
N VAL A 141 -12.44 4.70 -6.51
CA VAL A 141 -12.14 6.09 -6.83
C VAL A 141 -10.63 6.30 -7.04
N ARG A 142 -10.28 7.29 -7.89
CA ARG A 142 -8.89 7.61 -8.24
C ARG A 142 -7.98 7.81 -7.02
N THR A 143 -8.48 8.42 -5.95
CA THR A 143 -7.71 8.65 -4.71
C THR A 143 -7.28 7.35 -4.05
N THR A 144 -8.13 6.32 -4.03
CA THR A 144 -7.80 4.98 -3.52
C THR A 144 -6.68 4.34 -4.34
N TYR A 145 -6.73 4.48 -5.67
CA TYR A 145 -5.67 3.99 -6.56
C TYR A 145 -4.34 4.72 -6.31
N VAL A 146 -4.35 6.04 -6.17
CA VAL A 146 -3.14 6.84 -5.87
C VAL A 146 -2.51 6.40 -4.55
N HIS A 147 -3.30 6.12 -3.51
CA HIS A 147 -2.79 5.59 -2.24
C HIS A 147 -2.15 4.20 -2.40
N LEU A 148 -2.73 3.33 -3.23
CA LEU A 148 -2.16 2.03 -3.54
C LEU A 148 -0.79 2.17 -4.23
N CYS A 149 -0.69 3.05 -5.25
CA CYS A 149 0.55 3.32 -5.95
C CYS A 149 1.65 3.87 -5.02
N ARG A 150 1.30 4.77 -4.09
CA ARG A 150 2.24 5.29 -3.08
C ARG A 150 2.75 4.18 -2.16
N SER A 151 1.86 3.31 -1.67
CA SER A 151 2.26 2.16 -0.83
C SER A 151 3.20 1.21 -1.58
N TYR A 152 2.94 0.96 -2.87
CA TYR A 152 3.81 0.19 -3.74
C TYR A 152 5.20 0.84 -3.88
N GLN A 153 5.25 2.13 -4.11
CA GLN A 153 6.50 2.87 -4.26
C GLN A 153 7.32 2.86 -2.96
N HIS A 154 6.70 3.10 -1.80
CA HIS A 154 7.39 3.04 -0.50
C HIS A 154 7.98 1.66 -0.21
N LEU A 155 7.30 0.59 -0.63
CA LEU A 155 7.83 -0.76 -0.47
C LEU A 155 9.08 -0.98 -1.35
N LYS A 156 9.09 -0.49 -2.60
CA LYS A 156 10.26 -0.56 -3.48
C LYS A 156 11.44 0.22 -2.90
N GLU A 157 11.20 1.43 -2.41
CA GLU A 157 12.20 2.26 -1.75
C GLU A 157 12.79 1.58 -0.51
N PHE A 158 11.96 0.93 0.30
CA PHE A 158 12.40 0.16 1.45
C PHE A 158 13.30 -1.03 1.05
N LEU A 159 12.92 -1.79 0.03
CA LEU A 159 13.74 -2.90 -0.46
C LEU A 159 15.11 -2.42 -0.93
N GLN A 160 15.14 -1.33 -1.67
CA GLN A 160 16.39 -0.73 -2.13
C GLN A 160 17.22 -0.21 -0.95
N TYR A 161 16.57 0.46 0.04
CA TYR A 161 17.23 1.03 1.22
C TYR A 161 17.84 -0.05 2.12
N LYS A 162 17.06 -1.08 2.46
CA LYS A 162 17.47 -2.07 3.47
C LYS A 162 18.27 -3.23 2.90
N TYR A 163 17.92 -3.68 1.69
CA TYR A 163 18.46 -4.91 1.10
C TYR A 163 19.26 -4.66 -0.19
N GLY A 164 19.22 -3.46 -0.77
CA GLY A 164 19.91 -3.15 -2.03
C GLY A 164 19.33 -3.86 -3.25
N VAL A 165 18.11 -4.43 -3.16
CA VAL A 165 17.47 -5.23 -4.20
C VAL A 165 16.19 -4.56 -4.71
N THR A 166 15.78 -4.93 -5.91
CA THR A 166 14.53 -4.42 -6.52
C THR A 166 13.31 -5.25 -6.16
N ASP A 167 13.47 -6.51 -5.78
CA ASP A 167 12.40 -7.44 -5.44
C ASP A 167 12.91 -8.57 -4.53
N ILE A 168 12.01 -9.26 -3.81
CA ILE A 168 12.32 -10.39 -2.94
C ILE A 168 11.27 -11.51 -3.11
N PRO A 169 11.68 -12.79 -2.96
CA PRO A 169 10.72 -13.90 -2.94
C PRO A 169 9.88 -13.88 -1.64
N PHE A 170 8.68 -14.43 -1.69
CA PHE A 170 7.81 -14.52 -0.51
C PHE A 170 8.40 -15.28 0.68
N THR A 171 9.38 -16.17 0.44
CA THR A 171 10.11 -16.89 1.50
C THR A 171 10.96 -15.98 2.40
N GLN A 172 11.20 -14.74 1.99
CA GLN A 172 11.93 -13.71 2.73
C GLN A 172 11.00 -12.69 3.41
N VAL A 173 9.70 -12.81 3.18
CA VAL A 173 8.68 -11.95 3.78
C VAL A 173 8.21 -12.62 5.07
N ASP A 174 8.93 -12.40 6.14
CA ASP A 174 8.66 -12.89 7.48
C ASP A 174 8.18 -11.76 8.42
N PHE A 175 8.00 -12.07 9.69
CA PHE A 175 7.61 -11.10 10.70
C PHE A 175 8.64 -9.97 10.85
N ASP A 176 9.94 -10.31 10.85
CA ASP A 176 11.04 -9.33 10.97
C ASP A 176 11.07 -8.37 9.77
N PHE A 177 10.71 -8.86 8.58
CA PHE A 177 10.52 -8.02 7.40
C PHE A 177 9.42 -6.98 7.64
N ILE A 178 8.26 -7.41 8.16
CA ILE A 178 7.13 -6.50 8.44
C ILE A 178 7.51 -5.45 9.50
N GLU A 179 8.13 -5.85 10.60
CA GLU A 179 8.60 -4.90 11.63
C GLU A 179 9.60 -3.89 11.08
N SER A 180 10.55 -4.37 10.28
CA SER A 180 11.55 -3.52 9.65
C SER A 180 10.95 -2.52 8.67
N TYR A 181 9.93 -2.92 7.91
CA TYR A 181 9.22 -2.02 7.01
C TYR A 181 8.42 -0.97 7.80
N VAL A 182 7.74 -1.37 8.87
CA VAL A 182 7.05 -0.44 9.78
C VAL A 182 8.03 0.56 10.38
N TYR A 183 9.19 0.10 10.83
CA TYR A 183 10.25 0.96 11.37
C TYR A 183 10.71 1.99 10.32
N TYR A 184 10.97 1.55 9.08
CA TYR A 184 11.34 2.41 7.97
C TYR A 184 10.29 3.50 7.70
N LEU A 185 9.01 3.14 7.64
CA LEU A 185 7.93 4.10 7.42
C LEU A 185 7.85 5.15 8.54
N LYS A 186 8.07 4.75 9.80
CA LYS A 186 7.97 5.65 10.95
C LYS A 186 9.21 6.52 11.13
N ILE A 187 10.39 5.95 11.02
CA ILE A 187 11.63 6.63 11.37
C ILE A 187 12.25 7.33 10.16
N ASN A 188 12.40 6.61 9.04
CA ASN A 188 13.02 7.19 7.84
C ASN A 188 12.08 8.13 7.10
N LEU A 189 10.79 7.74 6.96
CA LEU A 189 9.79 8.58 6.28
C LEU A 189 8.96 9.44 7.25
N GLN A 190 9.20 9.38 8.55
CA GLN A 190 8.52 10.15 9.60
C GLN A 190 6.98 10.10 9.52
N MET A 191 6.43 8.95 9.12
CA MET A 191 4.99 8.78 8.99
C MET A 191 4.32 8.62 10.35
N GLY A 192 3.23 9.37 10.55
CA GLY A 192 2.36 9.19 11.73
C GLY A 192 1.65 7.82 11.71
N ALA A 193 1.18 7.36 12.88
CA ALA A 193 0.57 6.05 13.08
C ALA A 193 -0.57 5.73 12.07
N SER A 194 -1.46 6.69 11.81
CA SER A 194 -2.57 6.51 10.86
C SER A 194 -2.08 6.27 9.44
N THR A 195 -1.11 7.06 8.99
CA THR A 195 -0.51 6.95 7.65
C THR A 195 0.22 5.63 7.51
N THR A 196 1.05 5.25 8.48
CA THR A 196 1.75 3.96 8.52
C THR A 196 0.78 2.79 8.42
N ASN A 197 -0.26 2.77 9.25
CA ASN A 197 -1.27 1.71 9.23
C ASN A 197 -1.97 1.62 7.86
N ASN A 198 -2.27 2.74 7.22
CA ASN A 198 -2.89 2.76 5.90
C ASN A 198 -1.92 2.32 4.79
N THR A 199 -0.64 2.68 4.90
CA THR A 199 0.41 2.29 3.93
C THR A 199 0.69 0.78 3.95
N ILE A 200 0.52 0.12 5.10
CA ILE A 200 0.75 -1.33 5.25
C ILE A 200 -0.43 -2.18 4.75
N LYS A 201 -1.67 -1.65 4.78
CA LYS A 201 -2.86 -2.42 4.35
C LYS A 201 -2.75 -3.05 2.95
N PRO A 202 -2.25 -2.35 1.91
CA PRO A 202 -2.04 -2.96 0.60
C PRO A 202 -1.04 -4.12 0.62
N LEU A 203 0.08 -3.98 1.36
CA LEU A 203 1.04 -5.08 1.52
C LEU A 203 0.38 -6.31 2.15
N ARG A 204 -0.41 -6.14 3.21
CA ARG A 204 -1.17 -7.24 3.81
C ARG A 204 -2.11 -7.91 2.81
N ARG A 205 -2.75 -7.15 1.92
CA ARG A 205 -3.59 -7.70 0.84
C ARG A 205 -2.78 -8.55 -0.14
N VAL A 206 -1.57 -8.11 -0.51
CA VAL A 206 -0.66 -8.88 -1.39
C VAL A 206 -0.24 -10.18 -0.70
N VAL A 207 0.14 -10.13 0.57
CA VAL A 207 0.48 -11.30 1.38
C VAL A 207 -0.69 -12.29 1.46
N MET A 208 -1.91 -11.83 1.73
CA MET A 208 -3.10 -12.69 1.74
C MET A 208 -3.37 -13.34 0.39
N ARG A 209 -3.11 -12.63 -0.72
CA ARG A 209 -3.19 -13.21 -2.07
C ARG A 209 -2.14 -14.28 -2.28
N ALA A 210 -0.92 -14.05 -1.81
CA ALA A 210 0.18 -15.00 -1.89
C ALA A 210 -0.11 -16.29 -1.10
N LEU A 211 -0.65 -16.16 0.11
CA LEU A 211 -1.11 -17.29 0.93
C LEU A 211 -2.19 -18.11 0.21
N ASN A 212 -3.22 -17.44 -0.32
CA ASN A 212 -4.30 -18.10 -1.07
C ASN A 212 -3.84 -18.79 -2.36
N LYS A 213 -2.74 -18.29 -2.97
CA LYS A 213 -2.11 -18.91 -4.15
C LYS A 213 -1.10 -20.02 -3.78
N GLY A 214 -0.85 -20.27 -2.50
CA GLY A 214 0.16 -21.24 -2.04
C GLY A 214 1.61 -20.79 -2.29
N LEU A 215 1.86 -19.50 -2.49
CA LEU A 215 3.20 -18.93 -2.70
C LEU A 215 3.99 -18.75 -1.39
N MET A 216 3.29 -18.77 -0.27
CA MET A 216 3.84 -18.78 1.08
C MET A 216 2.91 -19.58 2.01
N TYR A 217 3.48 -20.08 3.12
CA TYR A 217 2.76 -20.99 4.02
C TYR A 217 2.44 -20.37 5.38
N GLN A 218 3.10 -19.29 5.75
CA GLN A 218 2.91 -18.62 7.03
C GLN A 218 2.56 -17.15 6.80
N ASP A 219 1.61 -16.64 7.58
CA ASP A 219 1.26 -15.21 7.55
C ASP A 219 2.31 -14.40 8.31
N PRO A 220 3.13 -13.56 7.63
CA PRO A 220 4.12 -12.72 8.28
C PRO A 220 3.49 -11.63 9.16
N PHE A 221 2.19 -11.37 9.01
CA PHE A 221 1.44 -10.47 9.88
C PHE A 221 0.86 -11.17 11.13
N PHE A 222 1.11 -12.47 11.29
CA PHE A 222 0.69 -13.16 12.51
C PHE A 222 1.39 -12.52 13.72
N GLY A 223 0.61 -12.05 14.68
CA GLY A 223 1.14 -11.30 15.83
C GLY A 223 1.39 -9.80 15.59
N TYR A 224 1.42 -9.32 14.35
CA TYR A 224 1.53 -7.88 14.09
C TYR A 224 0.27 -7.13 14.53
N ARG A 225 0.47 -6.14 15.40
CA ARG A 225 -0.62 -5.27 15.87
C ARG A 225 -0.39 -3.83 15.38
N PRO A 226 -1.27 -3.28 14.53
CA PRO A 226 -1.21 -1.89 14.15
C PRO A 226 -1.25 -0.99 15.39
N GLN A 227 -0.50 0.10 15.35
CA GLN A 227 -0.55 1.07 16.45
C GLN A 227 -1.97 1.61 16.63
N ARG A 228 -2.47 1.57 17.85
CA ARG A 228 -3.77 2.17 18.18
C ARG A 228 -3.71 3.68 17.94
N ILE A 229 -4.75 4.22 17.31
CA ILE A 229 -4.89 5.62 17.02
C ILE A 229 -6.06 6.11 17.84
N THR A 230 -5.81 7.00 18.79
CA THR A 230 -6.87 7.70 19.49
C THR A 230 -7.30 8.88 18.62
N ILE A 231 -8.47 8.77 18.00
CA ILE A 231 -9.05 9.85 17.19
C ILE A 231 -9.92 10.69 18.10
N THR A 232 -9.45 11.85 18.50
CA THR A 232 -10.27 12.86 19.17
C THR A 232 -10.99 13.65 18.08
N ARG A 233 -12.26 13.32 17.85
CA ARG A 233 -13.11 14.09 16.93
C ARG A 233 -13.48 15.40 17.61
N LYS A 234 -13.23 16.52 16.94
CA LYS A 234 -13.62 17.84 17.40
C LYS A 234 -14.90 18.26 16.70
N TRP A 235 -15.77 18.91 17.43
CA TRP A 235 -17.02 19.51 16.96
C TRP A 235 -17.15 20.92 17.54
N LEU A 236 -18.06 21.72 17.00
CA LEU A 236 -18.37 23.02 17.53
C LEU A 236 -19.51 22.94 18.56
N SER A 237 -19.37 23.71 19.65
CA SER A 237 -20.48 23.97 20.57
C SER A 237 -21.52 24.92 19.95
N ILE A 238 -22.68 25.02 20.56
CA ILE A 238 -23.74 25.93 20.12
C ILE A 238 -23.20 27.37 20.13
N ASP A 239 -22.53 27.80 21.20
CA ASP A 239 -21.95 29.15 21.30
C ASP A 239 -20.89 29.43 20.22
N GLU A 240 -20.12 28.42 19.81
CA GLU A 240 -19.14 28.54 18.73
C GLU A 240 -19.82 28.67 17.37
N ILE A 241 -20.94 27.98 17.17
CA ILE A 241 -21.76 28.09 15.95
C ILE A 241 -22.41 29.46 15.89
N GLU A 242 -22.97 29.98 16.99
CA GLU A 242 -23.54 31.33 17.07
C GLU A 242 -22.50 32.40 16.75
N ARG A 243 -21.29 32.30 17.28
CA ARG A 243 -20.20 33.21 16.95
C ARG A 243 -19.80 33.12 15.47
N LEU A 244 -19.84 31.94 14.86
CA LEU A 244 -19.61 31.79 13.42
C LEU A 244 -20.72 32.47 12.59
N ILE A 245 -21.97 32.38 13.00
CA ILE A 245 -23.08 33.01 12.31
C ILE A 245 -22.95 34.56 12.36
N GLN A 246 -22.50 35.09 13.49
CA GLN A 246 -22.39 36.53 13.74
C GLN A 246 -21.14 37.18 13.14
N VAL A 247 -20.07 36.41 12.90
CA VAL A 247 -18.81 36.98 12.42
C VAL A 247 -18.96 37.47 10.98
N ASP A 248 -18.61 38.70 10.74
CA ASP A 248 -18.53 39.26 9.40
C ASP A 248 -17.09 39.37 8.90
N MET A 249 -16.84 38.95 7.69
CA MET A 249 -15.53 38.94 7.07
C MET A 249 -15.45 40.07 6.01
N LYS A 250 -14.27 40.72 5.92
CA LYS A 250 -14.04 41.78 4.94
C LYS A 250 -14.29 41.40 3.47
N HIS A 251 -14.15 40.10 3.15
CA HIS A 251 -14.32 39.61 1.79
C HIS A 251 -15.56 38.72 1.69
N GLU A 252 -16.40 38.99 0.72
CA GLU A 252 -17.62 38.21 0.44
C GLU A 252 -17.34 36.73 0.23
N SER A 253 -16.22 36.36 -0.42
CA SER A 253 -15.83 34.98 -0.60
C SER A 253 -15.58 34.25 0.72
N ALA A 254 -15.09 34.94 1.75
CA ALA A 254 -14.90 34.34 3.08
C ALA A 254 -16.24 34.20 3.81
N ASN A 255 -17.16 35.20 3.68
CA ASN A 255 -18.52 35.09 4.19
C ASN A 255 -19.27 33.94 3.52
N PHE A 256 -19.12 33.78 2.19
CA PHE A 256 -19.70 32.66 1.48
C PHE A 256 -19.20 31.31 2.00
N ILE A 257 -17.89 31.12 2.23
CA ILE A 257 -17.34 29.87 2.77
C ILE A 257 -17.81 29.62 4.21
N ARG A 258 -17.92 30.66 5.05
CA ARG A 258 -18.52 30.58 6.38
C ARG A 258 -19.97 30.06 6.29
N ASP A 259 -20.75 30.64 5.44
CA ASP A 259 -22.17 30.31 5.26
C ASP A 259 -22.35 28.88 4.72
N MET A 260 -21.45 28.44 3.82
CA MET A 260 -21.47 27.06 3.34
C MET A 260 -21.04 26.06 4.43
N PHE A 261 -20.14 26.45 5.33
CA PHE A 261 -19.81 25.66 6.50
C PHE A 261 -21.00 25.56 7.45
N ILE A 262 -21.72 26.68 7.70
CA ILE A 262 -22.95 26.71 8.50
C ILE A 262 -24.02 25.85 7.84
N PHE A 263 -24.21 25.95 6.54
CA PHE A 263 -25.14 25.10 5.78
C PHE A 263 -24.86 23.61 6.03
N SER A 264 -23.58 23.20 5.95
CA SER A 264 -23.20 21.83 6.23
C SER A 264 -23.35 21.45 7.72
N THR A 265 -23.25 22.41 8.64
CA THR A 265 -23.47 22.18 10.07
C THR A 265 -24.94 21.89 10.39
N PHE A 266 -25.88 22.41 9.58
CA PHE A 266 -27.32 22.18 9.77
C PHE A 266 -27.93 21.11 8.84
N THR A 267 -27.16 20.62 7.84
CA THR A 267 -27.62 19.59 6.91
C THR A 267 -26.83 18.29 7.00
N GLY A 268 -25.65 18.31 7.64
CA GLY A 268 -24.74 17.16 7.70
C GLY A 268 -24.10 16.81 6.35
N LEU A 269 -24.27 17.63 5.29
CA LEU A 269 -23.69 17.36 3.98
C LEU A 269 -22.16 17.40 4.01
N ALA A 270 -21.55 16.44 3.35
CA ALA A 270 -20.11 16.50 3.09
C ALA A 270 -19.81 17.56 2.01
N TYR A 271 -18.60 18.12 2.02
CA TYR A 271 -18.19 19.16 1.06
C TYR A 271 -18.46 18.78 -0.39
N VAL A 272 -18.15 17.54 -0.75
CA VAL A 272 -18.32 17.04 -2.12
C VAL A 272 -19.80 16.94 -2.50
N ASP A 273 -20.67 16.56 -1.56
CA ASP A 273 -22.11 16.44 -1.78
C ASP A 273 -22.73 17.84 -1.89
N LEU A 274 -22.31 18.78 -1.03
CA LEU A 274 -22.71 20.19 -1.15
C LEU A 274 -22.26 20.82 -2.47
N LYS A 275 -21.01 20.57 -2.90
CA LYS A 275 -20.47 21.08 -4.16
C LYS A 275 -21.23 20.57 -5.39
N ASN A 276 -21.84 19.41 -5.26
CA ASN A 276 -22.63 18.80 -6.32
C ASN A 276 -24.13 18.89 -6.10
N LEU A 277 -24.59 19.57 -5.05
CA LEU A 277 -25.99 19.79 -4.77
C LEU A 277 -26.65 20.56 -5.93
N ARG A 278 -27.75 20.04 -6.44
CA ARG A 278 -28.53 20.62 -7.56
C ARG A 278 -29.90 21.08 -7.05
N HIS A 279 -30.51 22.03 -7.78
CA HIS A 279 -31.87 22.45 -7.47
C HIS A 279 -32.88 21.30 -7.56
N ASP A 280 -32.68 20.35 -8.49
CA ASP A 280 -33.50 19.14 -8.62
C ASP A 280 -33.43 18.20 -7.39
N ASN A 281 -32.39 18.37 -6.56
CA ASN A 281 -32.30 17.62 -5.29
C ASN A 281 -33.16 18.23 -4.17
N ILE A 282 -33.68 19.45 -4.36
CA ILE A 282 -34.52 20.12 -3.38
C ILE A 282 -35.96 19.87 -3.77
N VAL A 283 -36.65 19.03 -3.02
CA VAL A 283 -38.02 18.62 -3.28
C VAL A 283 -38.95 19.11 -2.19
N ARG A 284 -40.15 19.56 -2.56
CA ARG A 284 -41.20 19.91 -1.60
C ARG A 284 -42.04 18.66 -1.35
N LYS A 285 -42.19 18.26 -0.09
CA LYS A 285 -43.05 17.15 0.31
C LYS A 285 -44.46 17.61 0.58
N GLU A 286 -45.38 16.65 0.81
CA GLU A 286 -46.81 16.88 1.09
C GLU A 286 -47.05 17.74 2.36
N ASP A 287 -46.10 17.65 3.33
CA ASP A 287 -46.13 18.49 4.54
C ASP A 287 -45.76 19.97 4.29
N GLY A 288 -45.55 20.34 3.03
CA GLY A 288 -45.12 21.67 2.60
C GLY A 288 -43.67 22.02 2.86
N LYS A 289 -42.90 21.15 3.54
CA LYS A 289 -41.49 21.36 3.85
C LYS A 289 -40.58 20.97 2.70
N GLN A 290 -39.48 21.68 2.60
CA GLN A 290 -38.44 21.37 1.61
C GLN A 290 -37.43 20.38 2.20
N TRP A 291 -37.02 19.44 1.35
CA TRP A 291 -36.08 18.38 1.71
C TRP A 291 -34.99 18.29 0.65
N ILE A 292 -33.76 18.00 1.08
CA ILE A 292 -32.70 17.58 0.17
C ILE A 292 -32.79 16.05 0.05
N VAL A 293 -32.92 15.58 -1.19
CA VAL A 293 -32.88 14.17 -1.55
C VAL A 293 -31.71 13.95 -2.50
N LEU A 294 -30.67 13.26 -2.03
CA LEU A 294 -29.49 13.01 -2.83
C LEU A 294 -28.86 11.66 -2.53
N SER A 295 -28.22 11.07 -3.55
CA SER A 295 -27.38 9.91 -3.38
C SER A 295 -25.94 10.34 -3.03
N ARG A 296 -25.42 9.84 -1.90
CA ARG A 296 -24.06 10.21 -1.44
C ARG A 296 -23.02 9.67 -2.40
N GLN A 297 -22.14 10.53 -2.85
CA GLN A 297 -21.08 10.14 -3.82
C GLN A 297 -20.15 9.03 -3.30
N LYS A 298 -19.92 8.96 -1.99
CA LYS A 298 -18.99 7.98 -1.40
C LYS A 298 -19.60 6.59 -1.19
N THR A 299 -20.88 6.50 -0.87
CA THR A 299 -21.55 5.25 -0.44
C THR A 299 -22.66 4.81 -1.37
N GLY A 300 -23.14 5.68 -2.26
CA GLY A 300 -24.30 5.42 -3.11
C GLY A 300 -25.63 5.41 -2.35
N SER A 301 -25.63 5.59 -1.02
CA SER A 301 -26.86 5.60 -0.23
C SER A 301 -27.64 6.92 -0.41
N THR A 302 -28.95 6.82 -0.56
CA THR A 302 -29.84 7.99 -0.62
C THR A 302 -30.02 8.58 0.77
N SER A 303 -29.87 9.90 0.88
CA SER A 303 -30.08 10.66 2.11
C SER A 303 -31.25 11.60 1.93
N TYR A 304 -32.10 11.68 2.96
CA TYR A 304 -33.25 12.56 3.06
C TYR A 304 -33.01 13.56 4.19
N ILE A 305 -32.78 14.82 3.87
CA ILE A 305 -32.38 15.84 4.85
C ILE A 305 -33.42 16.96 4.83
N PRO A 306 -34.14 17.20 5.95
CA PRO A 306 -35.07 18.34 6.02
C PRO A 306 -34.28 19.64 5.98
N LEU A 307 -34.77 20.60 5.20
CA LEU A 307 -34.22 21.95 5.18
C LEU A 307 -34.90 22.77 6.29
N LEU A 308 -34.08 23.13 7.28
CA LEU A 308 -34.46 24.06 8.34
C LEU A 308 -34.33 25.51 7.85
N ASP A 309 -34.79 26.49 8.64
CA ASP A 309 -34.81 27.89 8.27
C ASP A 309 -33.44 28.46 7.86
N ILE A 310 -32.36 28.10 8.60
CA ILE A 310 -31.02 28.60 8.29
C ILE A 310 -30.52 28.13 6.91
N PRO A 311 -30.53 26.84 6.56
CA PRO A 311 -30.22 26.38 5.22
C PRO A 311 -31.10 27.01 4.12
N LEU A 312 -32.41 27.20 4.36
CA LEU A 312 -33.29 27.80 3.40
C LEU A 312 -32.91 29.27 3.09
N ARG A 313 -32.70 30.07 4.15
CA ARG A 313 -32.23 31.45 4.00
C ARG A 313 -30.89 31.55 3.28
N LEU A 314 -30.00 30.61 3.45
CA LEU A 314 -28.71 30.58 2.75
C LEU A 314 -28.89 30.25 1.26
N ILE A 315 -29.82 29.36 0.90
CA ILE A 315 -30.15 29.11 -0.51
C ILE A 315 -30.69 30.40 -1.16
N GLU A 316 -31.65 31.05 -0.52
CA GLU A 316 -32.24 32.28 -0.99
C GLU A 316 -31.20 33.41 -1.12
N LYS A 317 -30.34 33.59 -0.10
CA LYS A 317 -29.27 34.59 -0.07
C LYS A 317 -28.33 34.51 -1.28
N TYR A 318 -28.03 33.30 -1.76
CA TYR A 318 -27.06 33.11 -2.85
C TYR A 318 -27.67 32.74 -4.19
N TRP A 319 -29.02 32.79 -4.32
CA TRP A 319 -29.75 32.40 -5.54
C TRP A 319 -29.29 33.13 -6.80
N ASP A 320 -29.19 34.44 -6.73
CA ASP A 320 -28.85 35.33 -7.87
C ASP A 320 -27.53 36.10 -7.64
N THR A 321 -26.57 35.46 -7.04
CA THR A 321 -25.25 36.07 -6.75
C THR A 321 -24.13 35.45 -7.60
N ALA A 322 -22.95 36.06 -7.55
CA ALA A 322 -21.74 35.50 -8.15
C ALA A 322 -21.36 34.11 -7.60
N PHE A 323 -21.97 33.69 -6.48
CA PHE A 323 -21.78 32.41 -5.83
C PHE A 323 -22.84 31.36 -6.19
N ALA A 324 -23.84 31.73 -6.98
CA ALA A 324 -24.81 30.80 -7.54
C ALA A 324 -24.10 29.74 -8.42
N GLY A 325 -24.58 28.50 -8.37
CA GLY A 325 -24.00 27.40 -9.14
C GLY A 325 -24.33 27.44 -10.62
N PHE A 326 -23.48 26.87 -11.45
CA PHE A 326 -23.76 26.72 -12.88
C PHE A 326 -24.36 25.34 -13.18
N GLY A 327 -25.11 25.24 -14.27
CA GLY A 327 -25.64 23.98 -14.78
C GLY A 327 -26.59 23.29 -13.82
N GLY A 328 -27.45 24.07 -13.11
CA GLY A 328 -28.44 23.55 -12.17
C GLY A 328 -27.90 23.24 -10.77
N LYS A 329 -26.63 23.53 -10.45
CA LYS A 329 -26.08 23.45 -9.09
C LYS A 329 -26.58 24.62 -8.24
N VAL A 330 -26.74 24.38 -6.93
CA VAL A 330 -27.19 25.41 -5.99
C VAL A 330 -26.08 26.42 -5.69
N PHE A 331 -24.85 25.94 -5.46
CA PHE A 331 -23.73 26.78 -5.06
C PHE A 331 -22.47 26.56 -5.92
N ARG A 332 -21.68 27.65 -6.08
CA ARG A 332 -20.38 27.62 -6.74
C ARG A 332 -19.26 27.56 -5.73
N LEU A 333 -18.88 26.33 -5.29
CA LEU A 333 -17.81 26.15 -4.32
C LEU A 333 -16.42 26.06 -4.97
N CYS A 334 -15.41 26.57 -4.25
CA CYS A 334 -13.99 26.45 -4.59
C CYS A 334 -13.46 25.03 -4.40
N THR A 335 -12.17 24.83 -4.22
CA THR A 335 -11.59 23.54 -3.77
C THR A 335 -11.66 23.43 -2.25
N ILE A 336 -11.68 22.21 -1.72
CA ILE A 336 -11.77 22.00 -0.27
C ILE A 336 -10.55 22.56 0.47
N GLU A 337 -9.38 22.53 -0.18
CA GLU A 337 -8.13 23.07 0.36
C GLU A 337 -8.26 24.60 0.55
N ASN A 338 -8.82 25.29 -0.43
CA ASN A 338 -9.08 26.73 -0.33
C ASN A 338 -10.14 27.06 0.72
N ALA A 339 -11.19 26.24 0.82
CA ALA A 339 -12.21 26.38 1.86
C ALA A 339 -11.57 26.22 3.26
N ASP A 340 -10.73 25.22 3.47
CA ASP A 340 -10.04 25.00 4.75
C ASP A 340 -9.06 26.13 5.10
N ILE A 341 -8.43 26.75 4.11
CA ILE A 341 -7.59 27.96 4.33
C ILE A 341 -8.44 29.13 4.82
N GLN A 342 -9.60 29.37 4.21
CA GLN A 342 -10.51 30.43 4.64
C GLN A 342 -11.10 30.13 6.02
N LEU A 343 -11.50 28.90 6.30
CA LEU A 343 -12.04 28.49 7.59
C LEU A 343 -11.06 28.76 8.76
N LYS A 344 -9.74 28.65 8.54
CA LYS A 344 -8.75 29.04 9.56
C LYS A 344 -8.81 30.54 9.90
N LYS A 345 -9.02 31.40 8.88
CA LYS A 345 -9.14 32.84 9.11
C LYS A 345 -10.47 33.17 9.80
N ILE A 346 -11.54 32.50 9.39
CA ILE A 346 -12.88 32.65 9.98
C ILE A 346 -12.88 32.22 11.44
N ALA A 347 -12.24 31.08 11.79
CA ALA A 347 -12.09 30.62 13.17
C ALA A 347 -11.42 31.66 14.05
N LYS A 348 -10.32 32.28 13.56
CA LYS A 348 -9.62 33.34 14.28
C LYS A 348 -10.52 34.57 14.50
N ALA A 349 -11.27 35.00 13.50
CA ALA A 349 -12.18 36.13 13.60
C ALA A 349 -13.34 35.84 14.55
N ALA A 350 -13.89 34.63 14.57
CA ALA A 350 -14.95 34.16 15.46
C ALA A 350 -14.44 33.79 16.88
N LYS A 351 -13.14 33.99 17.18
CA LYS A 351 -12.50 33.62 18.46
C LYS A 351 -12.73 32.14 18.84
N ILE A 352 -12.61 31.25 17.86
CA ILE A 352 -12.71 29.80 18.03
C ILE A 352 -11.30 29.22 18.08
N ASP A 353 -10.93 28.64 19.21
CA ASP A 353 -9.59 28.03 19.43
C ASP A 353 -9.54 26.56 18.96
N LYS A 354 -10.25 26.25 17.90
CA LYS A 354 -10.21 24.94 17.24
C LYS A 354 -9.76 25.11 15.80
N ARG A 355 -8.90 24.22 15.33
CA ARG A 355 -8.56 24.18 13.91
C ARG A 355 -9.78 23.74 13.12
N LEU A 356 -10.51 24.67 12.55
CA LEU A 356 -11.64 24.37 11.67
C LEU A 356 -11.15 23.70 10.39
N THR A 357 -11.78 22.57 10.05
CA THR A 357 -11.72 21.93 8.74
C THR A 357 -13.14 21.71 8.27
N TYR A 358 -13.38 21.69 6.96
CA TYR A 358 -14.75 21.58 6.46
C TYR A 358 -15.48 20.33 6.98
N HIS A 359 -14.76 19.25 7.20
CA HIS A 359 -15.32 18.01 7.74
C HIS A 359 -15.88 18.15 9.18
N MET A 360 -15.42 19.16 9.93
CA MET A 360 -15.91 19.43 11.28
C MET A 360 -17.40 19.85 11.29
N ALA A 361 -17.90 20.50 10.22
CA ALA A 361 -19.30 20.83 10.08
C ALA A 361 -20.21 19.60 10.24
N ARG A 362 -19.85 18.49 9.55
CA ARG A 362 -20.59 17.22 9.66
C ARG A 362 -20.49 16.58 11.04
N HIS A 363 -19.33 16.71 11.73
CA HIS A 363 -19.22 16.25 13.12
C HIS A 363 -20.10 17.09 14.05
N SER A 364 -20.14 18.41 13.86
CA SER A 364 -21.01 19.31 14.63
C SER A 364 -22.48 18.99 14.41
N TYR A 365 -22.92 18.76 13.18
CA TYR A 365 -24.27 18.31 12.84
C TYR A 365 -24.63 17.04 13.62
N ALA A 366 -23.79 16.02 13.52
CA ALA A 366 -24.08 14.75 14.20
C ALA A 366 -24.19 14.92 15.73
N THR A 367 -23.29 15.73 16.33
CA THR A 367 -23.33 15.99 17.78
C THR A 367 -24.55 16.81 18.17
N LEU A 368 -24.94 17.83 17.37
CA LEU A 368 -26.17 18.61 17.60
C LEU A 368 -27.42 17.71 17.56
N CYS A 369 -27.55 16.90 16.54
CA CYS A 369 -28.68 15.96 16.43
C CYS A 369 -28.75 15.00 17.64
N LEU A 370 -27.60 14.43 18.02
CA LEU A 370 -27.54 13.55 19.20
C LEU A 370 -27.92 14.28 20.52
N SER A 371 -27.46 15.53 20.68
CA SER A 371 -27.81 16.34 21.86
C SER A 371 -29.31 16.68 21.92
N MET A 372 -29.99 16.70 20.77
CA MET A 372 -31.43 16.89 20.63
C MET A 372 -32.22 15.57 20.71
N GLY A 373 -31.58 14.45 21.01
CA GLY A 373 -32.23 13.14 21.17
C GLY A 373 -32.54 12.42 19.85
N VAL A 374 -31.97 12.87 18.69
CA VAL A 374 -32.13 12.16 17.42
C VAL A 374 -31.35 10.86 17.45
N PRO A 375 -31.97 9.70 17.14
CA PRO A 375 -31.30 8.41 17.13
C PRO A 375 -30.11 8.40 16.12
N ILE A 376 -29.02 7.72 16.48
CA ILE A 376 -27.82 7.67 15.66
C ILE A 376 -28.06 7.03 14.29
N GLU A 377 -28.98 6.09 14.21
CA GLU A 377 -29.39 5.40 12.98
C GLU A 377 -30.01 6.37 11.97
N THR A 378 -30.68 7.43 12.47
CA THR A 378 -31.28 8.47 11.63
C THR A 378 -30.25 9.44 11.08
N ILE A 379 -29.11 9.61 11.80
CA ILE A 379 -28.07 10.57 11.46
C ILE A 379 -27.01 9.98 10.50
N SER A 380 -26.85 8.66 10.45
CA SER A 380 -25.74 7.94 9.78
C SER A 380 -25.80 7.91 8.22
#